data_7cb20fd28f2d64b18febf008c4078beb
#
_entry.id   7cb20fd28f2d64b18febf008c4078beb
#
_cell.length_a   1.000
_cell.length_b   1.000
_cell.length_c   1.000
_cell.angle_alpha   90.00
_cell.angle_beta   90.00
_cell.angle_gamma   90.00
#
_symmetry.space_group_name_H-M   'P 1'
#
loop_
_entity.id
_entity.type
_entity.pdbx_description
1 polymer ?
#
loop_
_entity_poly.entity_id
_entity_poly.type
_entity_poly.pdbx_seq_one_letter_code
_entity_poly.pdbx_strand_id
1 'polypeptide(L)'
;MKILITGGVKSGKSRHAETRILEMANGKKPVYLATTELLDPEMEERVLEHRRRRGEKFRTIEEPLHLTDALLNMEGPVLIECLTMWLNNALHHQLSEKKIITEIENLLLLKCDVIFVQNEVGLGIIPDNLLARKFADLSGRIAQQLGEVCDEVNLCAAGILVQIK
;
A
#
# COMPACT_ATOMS: atom_id res chain seq x y z
N MET A 1 12.48 8.70 5.41
CA MET A 1 11.97 7.55 6.21
C MET A 1 11.03 6.72 5.38
N LYS A 2 11.16 5.40 5.42
CA LYS A 2 10.24 4.45 4.77
C LYS A 2 9.65 3.52 5.82
N ILE A 3 8.34 3.35 5.80
CA ILE A 3 7.60 2.57 6.79
C ILE A 3 6.69 1.58 6.08
N LEU A 4 6.74 0.31 6.46
CA LEU A 4 5.77 -0.70 6.06
C LEU A 4 4.75 -0.92 7.18
N ILE A 5 3.46 -0.84 6.87
CA ILE A 5 2.38 -1.26 7.77
C ILE A 5 1.63 -2.42 7.10
N THR A 6 1.79 -3.62 7.66
CA THR A 6 1.13 -4.84 7.18
C THR A 6 0.12 -5.38 8.19
N GLY A 7 -0.68 -6.34 7.80
CA GLY A 7 -1.68 -7.01 8.65
C GLY A 7 -2.93 -7.43 7.88
N GLY A 8 -3.82 -8.18 8.50
CA GLY A 8 -5.02 -8.74 7.90
C GLY A 8 -6.04 -7.70 7.41
N VAL A 9 -7.02 -8.13 6.64
CA VAL A 9 -8.15 -7.29 6.21
C VAL A 9 -8.88 -6.71 7.44
N LYS A 10 -9.27 -5.42 7.38
CA LYS A 10 -9.93 -4.69 8.47
C LYS A 10 -9.19 -4.68 9.81
N SER A 11 -7.87 -4.94 9.83
CA SER A 11 -7.05 -4.91 11.06
C SER A 11 -6.81 -3.51 11.64
N GLY A 12 -7.09 -2.43 10.88
CA GLY A 12 -6.85 -1.05 11.32
C GLY A 12 -5.64 -0.36 10.68
N LYS A 13 -4.92 -1.04 9.77
CA LYS A 13 -3.72 -0.53 9.06
C LYS A 13 -3.89 0.88 8.51
N SER A 14 -4.93 1.10 7.69
CA SER A 14 -5.16 2.38 7.02
C SER A 14 -5.31 3.53 8.02
N ARG A 15 -6.01 3.30 9.16
CA ARG A 15 -6.15 4.31 10.20
C ARG A 15 -4.80 4.68 10.83
N HIS A 16 -3.99 3.68 11.15
CA HIS A 16 -2.66 3.92 11.71
C HIS A 16 -1.73 4.62 10.70
N ALA A 17 -1.77 4.18 9.43
CA ALA A 17 -1.01 4.79 8.36
C ALA A 17 -1.39 6.25 8.11
N GLU A 18 -2.69 6.56 8.06
CA GLU A 18 -3.22 7.93 7.93
C GLU A 18 -2.79 8.82 9.09
N THR A 19 -2.87 8.34 10.34
CA THR A 19 -2.41 9.08 11.52
C THR A 19 -0.91 9.36 11.43
N ARG A 20 -0.11 8.35 11.17
CA ARG A 20 1.35 8.45 11.11
C ARG A 20 1.83 9.39 10.02
N ILE A 21 1.25 9.34 8.81
CA ILE A 21 1.66 10.20 7.71
C ILE A 21 1.27 11.68 7.95
N LEU A 22 0.15 11.93 8.61
CA LEU A 22 -0.24 13.29 9.00
C LEU A 22 0.73 13.89 10.04
N GLU A 23 1.21 13.09 10.99
CA GLU A 23 2.25 13.49 11.95
C GLU A 23 3.56 13.84 11.20
N MET A 24 4.00 12.99 10.26
CA MET A 24 5.20 13.20 9.45
C MET A 24 5.09 14.45 8.57
N ALA A 25 3.88 14.77 8.09
CA ALA A 25 3.63 15.94 7.25
C ALA A 25 3.72 17.28 7.99
N ASN A 26 3.74 17.27 9.32
CA ASN A 26 3.93 18.43 10.18
C ASN A 26 3.06 19.63 9.76
N GLY A 27 1.76 19.42 9.66
CA GLY A 27 0.75 20.45 9.31
C GLY A 27 0.58 20.71 7.80
N LYS A 28 1.40 20.12 6.93
CA LYS A 28 1.17 20.14 5.48
C LYS A 28 0.22 19.01 5.07
N LYS A 29 -0.33 19.10 3.87
CA LYS A 29 -1.16 18.01 3.30
C LYS A 29 -0.26 16.95 2.67
N PRO A 30 -0.15 15.74 3.23
CA PRO A 30 0.59 14.66 2.58
C PRO A 30 -0.14 14.13 1.34
N VAL A 31 0.60 13.46 0.47
CA VAL A 31 0.04 12.77 -0.67
C VAL A 31 -0.56 11.43 -0.22
N TYR A 32 -1.79 11.16 -0.65
CA TYR A 32 -2.45 9.88 -0.53
C TYR A 32 -2.58 9.27 -1.93
N LEU A 33 -1.77 8.27 -2.22
CA LEU A 33 -1.83 7.53 -3.48
C LEU A 33 -2.80 6.37 -3.32
N ALA A 34 -3.98 6.50 -3.94
CA ALA A 34 -5.01 5.47 -3.97
C ALA A 34 -4.78 4.57 -5.18
N THR A 35 -4.56 3.29 -4.93
CA THR A 35 -4.24 2.30 -5.97
C THR A 35 -5.45 1.50 -6.45
N THR A 36 -6.62 1.71 -5.86
CA THR A 36 -7.82 0.94 -6.18
C THR A 36 -8.34 1.31 -7.56
N GLU A 37 -8.40 0.33 -8.45
CA GLU A 37 -9.19 0.39 -9.68
C GLU A 37 -10.63 -0.02 -9.37
N LEU A 38 -11.60 0.77 -9.82
CA LEU A 38 -13.02 0.50 -9.57
C LEU A 38 -13.51 -0.58 -10.54
N LEU A 39 -13.59 -1.83 -10.07
CA LEU A 39 -13.99 -2.97 -10.88
C LEU A 39 -15.45 -3.42 -10.63
N ASP A 40 -16.03 -3.01 -9.50
CA ASP A 40 -17.40 -3.38 -9.13
C ASP A 40 -18.04 -2.37 -8.13
N PRO A 41 -19.40 -2.36 -7.99
CA PRO A 41 -20.13 -1.43 -7.11
C PRO A 41 -19.78 -1.55 -5.61
N GLU A 42 -19.43 -2.74 -5.12
CA GLU A 42 -19.02 -2.92 -3.71
C GLU A 42 -17.70 -2.16 -3.44
N MET A 43 -16.79 -2.22 -4.40
CA MET A 43 -15.52 -1.51 -4.33
C MET A 43 -15.72 0.01 -4.37
N GLU A 44 -16.67 0.51 -5.19
CA GLU A 44 -17.04 1.93 -5.21
C GLU A 44 -17.51 2.43 -3.84
N GLU A 45 -18.38 1.70 -3.16
CA GLU A 45 -18.89 2.09 -1.85
C GLU A 45 -17.76 2.15 -0.81
N ARG A 46 -16.85 1.18 -0.81
CA ARG A 46 -15.65 1.17 0.05
C ARG A 46 -14.75 2.38 -0.22
N VAL A 47 -14.50 2.71 -1.48
CA VAL A 47 -13.69 3.88 -1.86
C VAL A 47 -14.36 5.17 -1.43
N LEU A 48 -15.68 5.30 -1.58
CA LEU A 48 -16.45 6.47 -1.12
C LEU A 48 -16.35 6.64 0.40
N GLU A 49 -16.47 5.56 1.17
CA GLU A 49 -16.29 5.59 2.64
C GLU A 49 -14.89 6.07 3.01
N HIS A 50 -13.85 5.53 2.36
CA HIS A 50 -12.46 5.95 2.56
C HIS A 50 -12.25 7.43 2.18
N ARG A 51 -12.85 7.92 1.06
CA ARG A 51 -12.79 9.32 0.66
C ARG A 51 -13.45 10.25 1.69
N ARG A 52 -14.63 9.87 2.21
CA ARG A 52 -15.35 10.65 3.25
C ARG A 52 -14.52 10.75 4.53
N ARG A 53 -13.90 9.65 4.97
CA ARG A 53 -13.07 9.63 6.18
C ARG A 53 -11.82 10.51 6.05
N ARG A 54 -11.19 10.53 4.88
CA ARG A 54 -9.98 11.33 4.60
C ARG A 54 -10.27 12.83 4.58
N GLY A 55 -11.43 13.22 4.03
CA GLY A 55 -11.81 14.61 3.88
C GLY A 55 -10.75 15.42 3.12
N GLU A 56 -10.52 16.66 3.56
CA GLU A 56 -9.54 17.58 2.95
C GLU A 56 -8.12 17.46 3.52
N LYS A 57 -7.84 16.46 4.36
CA LYS A 57 -6.52 16.31 5.04
C LYS A 57 -5.40 15.91 4.11
N PHE A 58 -5.72 15.33 2.94
CA PHE A 58 -4.77 14.75 2.00
C PHE A 58 -4.88 15.40 0.61
N ARG A 59 -3.76 15.39 -0.12
CA ARG A 59 -3.75 15.52 -1.58
C ARG A 59 -3.89 14.13 -2.17
N THR A 60 -5.07 13.76 -2.63
CA THR A 60 -5.33 12.44 -3.20
C THR A 60 -4.92 12.38 -4.67
N ILE A 61 -4.19 11.34 -5.03
CA ILE A 61 -3.84 10.92 -6.39
C ILE A 61 -4.41 9.52 -6.58
N GLU A 62 -5.05 9.25 -7.70
CA GLU A 62 -5.56 7.95 -8.07
C GLU A 62 -4.70 7.40 -9.21
N GLU A 63 -3.93 6.36 -8.91
CA GLU A 63 -3.07 5.69 -9.90
C GLU A 63 -3.02 4.19 -9.60
N PRO A 64 -3.62 3.34 -10.45
CA PRO A 64 -3.73 1.92 -10.20
C PRO A 64 -2.51 1.09 -10.60
N LEU A 65 -1.61 1.59 -11.46
CA LEU A 65 -0.53 0.80 -12.07
C LEU A 65 0.86 1.43 -11.99
N HIS A 66 1.02 2.71 -12.35
CA HIS A 66 2.31 3.39 -12.53
C HIS A 66 2.62 4.29 -11.32
N LEU A 67 2.81 3.66 -10.15
CA LEU A 67 2.91 4.37 -8.87
C LEU A 67 4.14 5.28 -8.82
N THR A 68 5.28 4.80 -9.34
CA THR A 68 6.52 5.57 -9.37
C THR A 68 6.37 6.84 -10.21
N ASP A 69 5.81 6.73 -11.41
CA ASP A 69 5.62 7.87 -12.31
C ASP A 69 4.71 8.94 -11.68
N ALA A 70 3.65 8.51 -10.99
CA ALA A 70 2.73 9.40 -10.28
C ALA A 70 3.42 10.15 -9.12
N LEU A 71 4.52 9.64 -8.60
CA LEU A 71 5.22 10.18 -7.43
C LEU A 71 6.53 10.90 -7.74
N LEU A 72 7.07 10.81 -8.97
CA LEU A 72 8.40 11.34 -9.34
C LEU A 72 8.60 12.83 -8.99
N ASN A 73 7.56 13.65 -9.09
CA ASN A 73 7.62 15.09 -8.87
C ASN A 73 6.81 15.52 -7.63
N MET A 74 6.51 14.59 -6.72
CA MET A 74 5.75 14.90 -5.53
C MET A 74 6.66 15.36 -4.40
N GLU A 75 6.27 16.45 -3.77
CA GLU A 75 6.92 16.95 -2.56
C GLU A 75 6.13 16.51 -1.31
N GLY A 76 6.86 16.21 -0.24
CA GLY A 76 6.31 15.83 1.05
C GLY A 76 6.10 14.32 1.23
N PRO A 77 5.57 13.93 2.39
CA PRO A 77 5.33 12.54 2.72
C PRO A 77 4.22 11.92 1.88
N VAL A 78 4.36 10.64 1.54
CA VAL A 78 3.44 9.88 0.68
C VAL A 78 2.92 8.65 1.43
N LEU A 79 1.62 8.46 1.40
CA LEU A 79 0.95 7.23 1.82
C LEU A 79 0.47 6.47 0.59
N ILE A 80 0.95 5.24 0.39
CA ILE A 80 0.50 4.34 -0.69
C ILE A 80 -0.53 3.35 -0.11
N GLU A 81 -1.78 3.50 -0.50
CA GLU A 81 -2.92 2.68 -0.02
C GLU A 81 -3.65 2.02 -1.21
N CYS A 82 -3.50 0.72 -1.49
CA CYS A 82 -2.59 -0.22 -0.83
C CYS A 82 -1.85 -1.07 -1.87
N LEU A 83 -0.66 -1.54 -1.56
CA LEU A 83 0.15 -2.36 -2.49
C LEU A 83 -0.53 -3.68 -2.86
N THR A 84 -1.40 -4.22 -2.00
CA THR A 84 -2.17 -5.44 -2.30
C THR A 84 -3.16 -5.22 -3.44
N MET A 85 -3.86 -4.07 -3.46
CA MET A 85 -4.77 -3.72 -4.55
C MET A 85 -3.99 -3.41 -5.82
N TRP A 86 -2.87 -2.69 -5.72
CA TRP A 86 -1.96 -2.47 -6.84
C TRP A 86 -1.46 -3.78 -7.46
N LEU A 87 -1.04 -4.76 -6.65
CA LEU A 87 -0.62 -6.07 -7.14
C LEU A 87 -1.76 -6.80 -7.86
N ASN A 88 -2.99 -6.70 -7.34
CA ASN A 88 -4.18 -7.24 -8.01
C ASN A 88 -4.38 -6.62 -9.40
N ASN A 89 -4.30 -5.29 -9.50
CA ASN A 89 -4.40 -4.58 -10.77
C ASN A 89 -3.28 -5.00 -11.72
N ALA A 90 -2.04 -5.05 -11.25
CA ALA A 90 -0.89 -5.44 -12.04
C ALA A 90 -1.04 -6.85 -12.64
N LEU A 91 -1.58 -7.80 -11.87
CA LEU A 91 -1.87 -9.15 -12.37
C LEU A 91 -3.06 -9.17 -13.34
N HIS A 92 -4.11 -8.39 -13.06
CA HIS A 92 -5.27 -8.24 -13.96
C HIS A 92 -4.84 -7.70 -15.33
N HIS A 93 -3.98 -6.69 -15.35
CA HIS A 93 -3.38 -6.12 -16.56
C HIS A 93 -2.20 -6.93 -17.10
N GLN A 94 -1.99 -8.14 -16.61
CA GLN A 94 -0.98 -9.11 -17.08
C GLN A 94 0.45 -8.55 -17.07
N LEU A 95 0.79 -7.67 -16.14
CA LEU A 95 2.17 -7.23 -15.96
C LEU A 95 3.06 -8.44 -15.63
N SER A 96 4.25 -8.47 -16.23
CA SER A 96 5.22 -9.51 -15.90
C SER A 96 5.74 -9.33 -14.46
N GLU A 97 6.09 -10.43 -13.83
CA GLU A 97 6.68 -10.43 -12.48
C GLU A 97 7.89 -9.48 -12.38
N LYS A 98 8.73 -9.46 -13.41
CA LYS A 98 9.87 -8.54 -13.49
C LYS A 98 9.42 -7.08 -13.38
N LYS A 99 8.36 -6.68 -14.11
CA LYS A 99 7.83 -5.30 -14.06
C LYS A 99 7.27 -4.97 -12.68
N ILE A 100 6.57 -5.91 -12.05
CA ILE A 100 6.02 -5.78 -10.70
C ILE A 100 7.15 -5.52 -9.69
N ILE A 101 8.19 -6.33 -9.71
CA ILE A 101 9.34 -6.19 -8.80
C ILE A 101 10.09 -4.88 -9.07
N THR A 102 10.36 -4.56 -10.34
CA THR A 102 11.02 -3.29 -10.70
C THR A 102 10.25 -2.06 -10.23
N GLU A 103 8.91 -2.08 -10.25
CA GLU A 103 8.10 -0.97 -9.73
C GLU A 103 8.32 -0.77 -8.21
N ILE A 104 8.37 -1.86 -7.44
CA ILE A 104 8.69 -1.80 -6.00
C ILE A 104 10.11 -1.27 -5.77
N GLU A 105 11.09 -1.73 -6.53
CA GLU A 105 12.47 -1.24 -6.46
C GLU A 105 12.53 0.27 -6.71
N ASN A 106 11.84 0.77 -7.72
CA ASN A 106 11.78 2.19 -8.03
C ASN A 106 11.10 3.01 -6.92
N LEU A 107 10.00 2.51 -6.36
CA LEU A 107 9.34 3.14 -5.19
C LEU A 107 10.29 3.24 -3.98
N LEU A 108 11.11 2.23 -3.76
CA LEU A 108 12.10 2.23 -2.68
C LEU A 108 13.24 3.23 -2.92
N LEU A 109 13.50 3.64 -4.15
CA LEU A 109 14.50 4.67 -4.50
C LEU A 109 13.98 6.11 -4.36
N LEU A 110 12.69 6.33 -4.17
CA LEU A 110 12.12 7.66 -3.96
C LEU A 110 12.77 8.33 -2.73
N LYS A 111 13.10 9.62 -2.87
CA LYS A 111 13.78 10.38 -1.80
C LYS A 111 12.81 10.89 -0.71
N CYS A 112 11.51 10.92 -0.98
CA CYS A 112 10.51 11.34 0.00
C CYS A 112 10.28 10.30 1.10
N ASP A 113 9.64 10.72 2.18
CA ASP A 113 9.12 9.84 3.20
C ASP A 113 7.92 9.07 2.65
N VAL A 114 7.88 7.75 2.84
CA VAL A 114 6.81 6.90 2.30
C VAL A 114 6.30 5.93 3.36
N ILE A 115 4.98 5.85 3.50
CA ILE A 115 4.32 4.76 4.22
C ILE A 115 3.66 3.84 3.19
N PHE A 116 4.05 2.58 3.21
CA PHE A 116 3.45 1.51 2.42
C PHE A 116 2.41 0.77 3.26
N VAL A 117 1.20 0.61 2.74
CA VAL A 117 0.19 -0.27 3.35
C VAL A 117 0.03 -1.51 2.49
N GLN A 118 0.14 -2.67 3.12
CA GLN A 118 0.00 -3.96 2.45
C GLN A 118 -0.82 -4.92 3.32
N ASN A 119 -1.80 -5.62 2.72
CA ASN A 119 -2.46 -6.71 3.44
C ASN A 119 -1.51 -7.91 3.57
N GLU A 120 -1.47 -8.50 4.76
CA GLU A 120 -0.91 -9.81 4.95
C GLU A 120 -1.89 -10.87 4.42
N VAL A 121 -1.46 -11.61 3.40
CA VAL A 121 -2.27 -12.61 2.70
C VAL A 121 -1.66 -14.01 2.74
N GLY A 122 -0.50 -14.16 3.38
CA GLY A 122 0.28 -15.41 3.43
C GLY A 122 0.08 -16.24 4.69
N LEU A 123 -0.57 -15.72 5.74
CA LEU A 123 -0.75 -16.41 7.02
C LEU A 123 -1.92 -17.42 7.04
N GLY A 124 -2.55 -17.68 5.90
CA GLY A 124 -3.69 -18.59 5.79
C GLY A 124 -3.33 -19.96 5.22
N ILE A 125 -4.37 -20.69 4.82
CA ILE A 125 -4.24 -21.96 4.09
C ILE A 125 -3.73 -21.65 2.68
N ILE A 126 -2.82 -22.46 2.16
CA ILE A 126 -2.35 -22.36 0.77
C ILE A 126 -3.54 -22.56 -0.18
N PRO A 127 -3.87 -21.58 -1.04
CA PRO A 127 -4.99 -21.70 -1.95
C PRO A 127 -4.82 -22.84 -2.97
N ASP A 128 -5.89 -23.50 -3.35
CA ASP A 128 -5.90 -24.50 -4.42
C ASP A 128 -5.88 -23.88 -5.82
N ASN A 129 -6.26 -22.62 -5.95
CA ASN A 129 -6.24 -21.84 -7.19
C ASN A 129 -4.83 -21.31 -7.50
N LEU A 130 -4.35 -21.58 -8.72
CA LEU A 130 -3.00 -21.19 -9.16
C LEU A 130 -2.76 -19.66 -9.11
N LEU A 131 -3.74 -18.86 -9.54
CA LEU A 131 -3.64 -17.40 -9.55
C LEU A 131 -3.54 -16.87 -8.12
N ALA A 132 -4.34 -17.39 -7.20
CA ALA A 132 -4.30 -17.00 -5.80
C ALA A 132 -2.96 -17.36 -5.13
N ARG A 133 -2.36 -18.52 -5.46
CA ARG A 133 -0.99 -18.86 -4.99
C ARG A 133 0.04 -17.87 -5.54
N LYS A 134 0.02 -17.61 -6.85
CA LYS A 134 0.92 -16.64 -7.48
C LYS A 134 0.80 -15.25 -6.84
N PHE A 135 -0.43 -14.83 -6.55
CA PHE A 135 -0.70 -13.57 -5.85
C PHE A 135 -0.08 -13.56 -4.44
N ALA A 136 -0.29 -14.62 -3.65
CA ALA A 136 0.25 -14.74 -2.30
C ALA A 136 1.80 -14.76 -2.31
N ASP A 137 2.42 -15.51 -3.24
CA ASP A 137 3.86 -15.60 -3.39
C ASP A 137 4.48 -14.23 -3.74
N LEU A 138 3.90 -13.51 -4.72
CA LEU A 138 4.38 -12.18 -5.10
C LEU A 138 4.17 -11.16 -3.98
N SER A 139 3.02 -11.20 -3.30
CA SER A 139 2.75 -10.35 -2.14
C SER A 139 3.78 -10.56 -1.03
N GLY A 140 4.13 -11.83 -0.75
CA GLY A 140 5.16 -12.16 0.23
C GLY A 140 6.56 -11.67 -0.17
N ARG A 141 6.93 -11.80 -1.45
CA ARG A 141 8.22 -11.29 -1.97
C ARG A 141 8.31 -9.77 -1.89
N ILE A 142 7.22 -9.06 -2.22
CA ILE A 142 7.13 -7.60 -2.07
C ILE A 142 7.31 -7.22 -0.60
N ALA A 143 6.60 -7.91 0.31
CA ALA A 143 6.72 -7.66 1.75
C ALA A 143 8.16 -7.85 2.26
N GLN A 144 8.87 -8.87 1.78
CA GLN A 144 10.29 -9.10 2.12
C GLN A 144 11.18 -7.95 1.65
N GLN A 145 11.06 -7.53 0.37
CA GLN A 145 11.85 -6.41 -0.16
C GLN A 145 11.59 -5.11 0.62
N LEU A 146 10.33 -4.82 0.94
CA LEU A 146 9.97 -3.67 1.77
C LEU A 146 10.56 -3.82 3.18
N GLY A 147 10.46 -5.01 3.78
CA GLY A 147 10.99 -5.29 5.11
C GLY A 147 12.50 -5.12 5.22
N GLU A 148 13.25 -5.44 4.17
CA GLU A 148 14.70 -5.22 4.11
C GLU A 148 15.07 -3.74 4.09
N VAL A 149 14.36 -2.92 3.31
CA VAL A 149 14.73 -1.51 3.04
C VAL A 149 14.04 -0.51 3.96
N CYS A 150 12.80 -0.76 4.39
CA CYS A 150 12.08 0.15 5.26
C CYS A 150 12.78 0.35 6.60
N ASP A 151 12.76 1.57 7.11
CA ASP A 151 13.29 1.94 8.44
C ASP A 151 12.46 1.34 9.57
N GLU A 152 11.13 1.23 9.35
CA GLU A 152 10.19 0.63 10.31
C GLU A 152 9.29 -0.39 9.58
N VAL A 153 9.02 -1.50 10.25
CA VAL A 153 8.01 -2.49 9.82
C VAL A 153 7.05 -2.73 10.97
N ASN A 154 5.77 -2.55 10.72
CA ASN A 154 4.72 -2.65 11.71
C ASN A 154 3.67 -3.68 11.28
N LEU A 155 3.31 -4.57 12.21
CA LEU A 155 2.18 -5.49 12.06
C LEU A 155 0.95 -4.93 12.77
N CYS A 156 -0.16 -4.80 12.05
CA CYS A 156 -1.44 -4.39 12.61
C CYS A 156 -2.36 -5.60 12.78
N ALA A 157 -2.72 -5.90 14.02
CA ALA A 157 -3.63 -6.99 14.38
C ALA A 157 -4.67 -6.49 15.39
N ALA A 158 -5.95 -6.77 15.14
CA ALA A 158 -7.06 -6.40 16.03
C ALA A 158 -7.07 -4.90 16.43
N GLY A 159 -6.67 -4.00 15.52
CA GLY A 159 -6.58 -2.56 15.78
C GLY A 159 -5.32 -2.10 16.50
N ILE A 160 -4.43 -3.02 16.88
CA ILE A 160 -3.18 -2.75 17.60
C ILE A 160 -2.02 -2.79 16.60
N LEU A 161 -1.15 -1.78 16.66
CA LEU A 161 0.07 -1.72 15.86
C LEU A 161 1.25 -2.21 16.69
N VAL A 162 1.96 -3.20 16.16
CA VAL A 162 3.16 -3.78 16.79
C VAL A 162 4.34 -3.54 15.85
N GLN A 163 5.34 -2.82 16.31
CA GLN A 163 6.59 -2.65 15.56
C GLN A 163 7.41 -3.94 15.65
N ILE A 164 7.83 -4.46 14.49
CA ILE A 164 8.63 -5.68 14.37
C ILE A 164 10.04 -5.41 13.80
N LYS A 165 10.25 -4.20 13.27
CA LYS A 165 11.57 -3.68 12.91
C LYS A 165 11.65 -2.21 13.23
#